data_89b89babb1c6ee109efb63df4617eaa9
#
_entry.id   89b89babb1c6ee109efb63df4617eaa9
#
_cell.length_a   1.000
_cell.length_b   1.000
_cell.length_c   1.000
_cell.angle_alpha   90.00
_cell.angle_beta   90.00
_cell.angle_gamma   90.00
#
_symmetry.space_group_name_H-M   'P 1'
#
loop_
_entity.id
_entity.type
_entity.pdbx_description
1 polymer ?
#
loop_
_entity_poly.entity_id
_entity_poly.type
_entity_poly.pdbx_seq_one_letter_code
_entity_poly.pdbx_strand_id
1 'polypeptide(L)'
;MLSYYELRKGVQFMYEGQPYEVLEFRQMGKSQDVVVAQTKIRNLITGKAIPKNFHQGDTFEEAELVKFKAKFVYSHRGKHIFCYADNPGKRFELTEDQLGETIHFLKQNQEVQAIVFKEQIINIV
;
A
#
# COMPACT_ATOMS: atom_id res chain seq x y z
N MET A 1 -5.12 -11.59 13.64
CA MET A 1 -3.83 -10.93 13.89
C MET A 1 -2.74 -11.67 13.14
N LEU A 2 -1.82 -10.93 12.53
CA LEU A 2 -0.76 -11.51 11.71
C LEU A 2 0.50 -11.74 12.55
N SER A 3 1.12 -12.89 12.39
CA SER A 3 2.44 -13.13 12.96
C SER A 3 3.53 -12.67 11.97
N TYR A 4 4.77 -12.59 12.47
CA TYR A 4 5.88 -12.05 11.67
C TYR A 4 6.13 -12.82 10.35
N TYR A 5 5.89 -14.12 10.32
CA TYR A 5 6.13 -14.92 9.11
C TYR A 5 4.95 -14.89 8.13
N GLU A 6 3.83 -14.30 8.52
CA GLU A 6 2.69 -14.11 7.65
C GLU A 6 2.79 -12.85 6.81
N LEU A 7 3.82 -12.03 7.05
CA LEU A 7 4.05 -10.77 6.32
C LEU A 7 4.67 -11.04 4.94
N ARG A 8 3.94 -11.78 4.13
CA ARG A 8 4.36 -12.11 2.76
C ARG A 8 4.07 -10.95 1.82
N LYS A 9 4.71 -10.98 0.64
CA LYS A 9 4.52 -9.94 -0.38
C LYS A 9 3.03 -9.72 -0.67
N GLY A 10 2.61 -8.47 -0.65
CA GLY A 10 1.24 -8.06 -0.91
C GLY A 10 0.36 -7.97 0.33
N VAL A 11 0.82 -8.46 1.48
CA VAL A 11 0.06 -8.39 2.73
C VAL A 11 0.01 -6.95 3.21
N GLN A 12 -1.16 -6.50 3.61
CA GLN A 12 -1.39 -5.16 4.14
C GLN A 12 -1.65 -5.27 5.65
N PHE A 13 -0.89 -4.50 6.43
CA PHE A 13 -0.92 -4.60 7.89
C PHE A 13 -0.74 -3.22 8.53
N MET A 14 -1.08 -3.14 9.81
CA MET A 14 -0.91 -1.92 10.60
C MET A 14 0.45 -1.96 11.31
N TYR A 15 1.22 -0.89 11.14
CA TYR A 15 2.50 -0.72 11.81
C TYR A 15 2.62 0.72 12.29
N GLU A 16 2.85 0.88 13.58
CA GLU A 16 2.93 2.22 14.21
C GLU A 16 1.73 3.11 13.90
N GLY A 17 0.54 2.52 13.88
CA GLY A 17 -0.71 3.25 13.66
C GLY A 17 -1.00 3.61 12.21
N GLN A 18 -0.21 3.12 11.26
CA GLN A 18 -0.38 3.41 9.84
C GLN A 18 -0.43 2.14 9.00
N PRO A 19 -1.11 2.19 7.84
CA PRO A 19 -1.20 1.02 6.96
C PRO A 19 0.05 0.90 6.10
N TYR A 20 0.60 -0.31 6.05
CA TYR A 20 1.74 -0.67 5.23
C TYR A 20 1.43 -1.86 4.35
N GLU A 21 2.15 -1.98 3.25
CA GLU A 21 2.11 -3.14 2.37
C GLU A 21 3.50 -3.75 2.29
N VAL A 22 3.58 -5.07 2.35
CA VAL A 22 4.84 -5.79 2.21
C VAL A 22 5.20 -5.85 0.73
N LEU A 23 6.35 -5.27 0.36
CA LEU A 23 6.87 -5.30 -1.01
C LEU A 23 7.78 -6.49 -1.24
N GLU A 24 8.57 -6.87 -0.24
CA GLU A 24 9.50 -7.98 -0.30
C GLU A 24 9.51 -8.70 1.04
N PHE A 25 9.64 -10.01 1.00
CA PHE A 25 9.75 -10.85 2.18
C PHE A 25 10.85 -11.88 1.96
N ARG A 26 11.76 -11.98 2.94
CA ARG A 26 12.78 -13.02 2.98
C ARG A 26 12.89 -13.55 4.40
N GLN A 27 12.78 -14.87 4.54
CA GLN A 27 12.98 -15.51 5.83
C GLN A 27 14.46 -15.83 6.01
N MET A 28 15.03 -15.38 7.12
CA MET A 28 16.44 -15.58 7.45
C MET A 28 16.55 -16.30 8.78
N GLY A 29 17.35 -17.33 8.82
CA GLY A 29 17.63 -18.06 10.06
C GLY A 29 18.55 -19.23 9.77
N LYS A 30 19.60 -19.36 10.57
CA LYS A 30 20.55 -20.47 10.46
C LYS A 30 20.27 -21.56 11.48
N SER A 31 19.44 -21.28 12.47
CA SER A 31 19.04 -22.25 13.47
C SER A 31 17.54 -22.20 13.61
N GLN A 32 16.98 -23.25 14.22
CA GLN A 32 15.55 -23.34 14.43
C GLN A 32 15.03 -22.31 15.43
N ASP A 33 15.92 -21.72 16.22
CA ASP A 33 15.54 -20.86 17.33
C ASP A 33 15.53 -19.37 16.99
N VAL A 34 16.14 -18.97 15.87
CA VAL A 34 16.22 -17.55 15.50
C VAL A 34 15.79 -17.39 14.06
N VAL A 35 14.55 -16.93 13.88
CA VAL A 35 14.01 -16.65 12.58
C VAL A 35 13.69 -15.17 12.49
N VAL A 36 14.22 -14.52 11.46
CA VAL A 36 14.00 -13.12 11.19
C VAL A 36 13.30 -13.00 9.84
N ALA A 37 12.23 -12.23 9.79
CA ALA A 37 11.59 -11.86 8.54
C ALA A 37 12.20 -10.55 8.07
N GLN A 38 13.03 -10.60 7.04
CA GLN A 38 13.54 -9.41 6.38
C GLN A 38 12.52 -8.94 5.37
N THR A 39 12.01 -7.75 5.56
CA THR A 39 10.97 -7.21 4.70
C THR A 39 11.37 -5.85 4.15
N LYS A 40 10.75 -5.50 3.04
CA LYS A 40 10.67 -4.13 2.58
C LYS A 40 9.19 -3.78 2.60
N ILE A 41 8.86 -2.74 3.33
CA ILE A 41 7.47 -2.33 3.53
C ILE A 41 7.26 -0.92 3.02
N ARG A 42 6.07 -0.64 2.52
CA ARG A 42 5.71 0.66 1.99
C ARG A 42 4.55 1.24 2.78
N ASN A 43 4.73 2.47 3.24
CA ASN A 43 3.65 3.20 3.87
C ASN A 43 2.63 3.60 2.80
N LEU A 44 1.38 3.17 2.96
CA LEU A 44 0.35 3.42 1.95
C LEU A 44 -0.16 4.86 1.96
N ILE A 45 0.12 5.63 3.02
CA ILE A 45 -0.25 7.04 3.10
C ILE A 45 0.81 7.92 2.45
N THR A 46 2.08 7.72 2.81
CA THR A 46 3.19 8.57 2.35
C THR A 46 3.85 8.07 1.07
N GLY A 47 3.71 6.78 0.75
CA GLY A 47 4.37 6.15 -0.37
C GLY A 47 5.81 5.74 -0.11
N LYS A 48 6.36 6.05 1.05
CA LYS A 48 7.76 5.73 1.38
C LYS A 48 7.94 4.25 1.68
N ALA A 49 9.00 3.68 1.12
CA ALA A 49 9.37 2.30 1.38
C ALA A 49 10.61 2.26 2.28
N ILE A 50 10.59 1.36 3.26
CA ILE A 50 11.70 1.17 4.19
C ILE A 50 11.98 -0.33 4.36
N PRO A 51 13.25 -0.70 4.57
CA PRO A 51 13.57 -2.06 5.01
C PRO A 51 13.22 -2.20 6.48
N LYS A 52 12.67 -3.35 6.85
CA LYS A 52 12.33 -3.63 8.24
C LYS A 52 12.44 -5.11 8.54
N ASN A 53 13.07 -5.44 9.66
CA ASN A 53 13.19 -6.81 10.14
C ASN A 53 12.21 -7.04 11.27
N PHE A 54 11.46 -8.12 11.17
CA PHE A 54 10.54 -8.55 12.22
C PHE A 54 11.00 -9.88 12.78
N HIS A 55 10.69 -10.12 14.05
CA HIS A 55 11.19 -11.25 14.81
C HIS A 55 10.06 -12.11 15.33
N GLN A 56 10.41 -13.32 15.74
CA GLN A 56 9.47 -14.21 16.41
C GLN A 56 8.86 -13.49 17.62
N GLY A 57 7.53 -13.58 17.73
CA GLY A 57 6.79 -12.89 18.78
C GLY A 57 6.18 -11.59 18.33
N ASP A 58 6.66 -10.99 17.25
CA ASP A 58 6.02 -9.81 16.69
C ASP A 58 4.68 -10.17 16.06
N THR A 59 3.65 -9.42 16.39
CA THR A 59 2.30 -9.60 15.84
C THR A 59 1.75 -8.25 15.37
N PHE A 60 0.87 -8.30 14.36
CA PHE A 60 0.32 -7.11 13.73
C PHE A 60 -1.15 -7.29 13.42
N GLU A 61 -1.89 -6.20 13.43
CA GLU A 61 -3.26 -6.21 12.95
C GLU A 61 -3.27 -6.06 11.43
N GLU A 62 -4.22 -6.72 10.77
CA GLU A 62 -4.45 -6.49 9.36
C GLU A 62 -4.97 -5.07 9.16
N ALA A 63 -4.56 -4.43 8.08
CA ALA A 63 -5.09 -3.12 7.72
C ALA A 63 -6.48 -3.29 7.12
N GLU A 64 -7.48 -2.65 7.71
CA GLU A 64 -8.84 -2.64 7.18
C GLU A 64 -8.94 -1.56 6.10
N LEU A 65 -8.88 -1.99 4.86
CA LEU A 65 -8.92 -1.11 3.70
C LEU A 65 -10.17 -1.37 2.89
N VAL A 66 -10.86 -0.30 2.50
CA VAL A 66 -12.00 -0.35 1.59
C VAL A 66 -11.49 0.05 0.21
N LYS A 67 -11.98 -0.61 -0.82
CA LYS A 67 -11.60 -0.33 -2.21
C LYS A 67 -12.82 -0.02 -3.04
N PHE A 68 -12.68 0.90 -3.99
CA PHE A 68 -13.73 1.18 -4.96
C PHE A 68 -13.11 1.42 -6.34
N LYS A 69 -13.91 1.25 -7.38
CA LYS A 69 -13.44 1.42 -8.76
C LYS A 69 -13.33 2.89 -9.11
N ALA A 70 -12.21 3.25 -9.72
CA ALA A 70 -11.92 4.60 -10.17
C ALA A 70 -11.26 4.54 -11.55
N LYS A 71 -11.12 5.70 -12.19
CA LYS A 71 -10.42 5.82 -13.47
C LYS A 71 -9.44 6.97 -13.40
N PHE A 72 -8.27 6.77 -14.01
CA PHE A 72 -7.30 7.83 -14.14
C PHE A 72 -7.75 8.81 -15.22
N VAL A 73 -7.72 10.11 -14.92
CA VAL A 73 -8.14 11.15 -15.85
C VAL A 73 -6.93 11.84 -16.47
N TYR A 74 -6.12 12.54 -15.67
CA TYR A 74 -4.92 13.21 -16.15
C TYR A 74 -4.01 13.61 -15.00
N SER A 75 -2.78 14.01 -15.34
CA SER A 75 -1.81 14.53 -14.37
C SER A 75 -1.54 16.00 -14.66
N HIS A 76 -1.40 16.80 -13.60
CA HIS A 76 -1.11 18.21 -13.70
C HIS A 76 -0.31 18.67 -12.47
N ARG A 77 0.88 19.21 -12.71
CA ARG A 77 1.76 19.79 -11.68
C ARG A 77 1.96 18.90 -10.45
N GLY A 78 2.31 17.64 -10.70
CA GLY A 78 2.55 16.68 -9.62
C GLY A 78 1.31 16.13 -8.95
N LYS A 79 0.13 16.51 -9.44
CA LYS A 79 -1.16 16.00 -8.98
C LYS A 79 -1.73 15.05 -10.02
N HIS A 80 -2.20 13.90 -9.57
CA HIS A 80 -2.78 12.89 -10.44
C HIS A 80 -4.25 12.80 -10.16
N ILE A 81 -5.07 13.12 -11.16
CA ILE A 81 -6.51 13.28 -11.02
C ILE A 81 -7.21 12.01 -11.46
N PHE A 82 -8.12 11.55 -10.60
CA PHE A 82 -8.94 10.37 -10.83
C PHE A 82 -10.41 10.74 -10.70
N CYS A 83 -11.28 9.93 -11.26
CA CYS A 83 -12.71 10.05 -11.05
C CYS A 83 -13.29 8.73 -10.55
N TYR A 84 -14.46 8.80 -9.92
CA TYR A 84 -15.20 7.59 -9.55
C TYR A 84 -15.73 6.93 -10.80
N ALA A 85 -15.57 5.60 -10.91
CA ALA A 85 -16.00 4.88 -12.11
C ALA A 85 -17.51 4.97 -12.35
N ASP A 86 -18.30 4.98 -11.28
CA ASP A 86 -19.76 5.08 -11.33
C ASP A 86 -20.29 6.52 -11.33
N ASN A 87 -19.41 7.50 -11.10
CA ASN A 87 -19.77 8.91 -11.10
C ASN A 87 -18.60 9.76 -11.58
N PRO A 88 -18.38 9.84 -12.91
CA PRO A 88 -17.22 10.56 -13.47
C PRO A 88 -17.14 12.04 -13.13
N GLY A 89 -18.23 12.65 -12.70
CA GLY A 89 -18.23 14.03 -12.24
C GLY A 89 -17.58 14.22 -10.87
N LYS A 90 -17.44 13.15 -10.11
CA LYS A 90 -16.80 13.17 -8.79
C LYS A 90 -15.34 12.75 -8.93
N ARG A 91 -14.45 13.63 -8.49
CA ARG A 91 -13.00 13.45 -8.68
C ARG A 91 -12.25 13.49 -7.36
N PHE A 92 -11.05 12.90 -7.37
CA PHE A 92 -10.10 13.01 -6.27
C PHE A 92 -8.69 13.08 -6.85
N GLU A 93 -7.73 13.49 -6.03
CA GLU A 93 -6.34 13.60 -6.48
C GLU A 93 -5.39 12.86 -5.55
N LEU A 94 -4.31 12.36 -6.12
CA LEU A 94 -3.21 11.72 -5.38
C LEU A 94 -1.89 12.35 -5.81
N THR A 95 -0.92 12.39 -4.88
CA THR A 95 0.39 12.97 -5.13
C THR A 95 1.35 11.92 -5.72
N GLU A 96 2.47 12.41 -6.26
CA GLU A 96 3.52 11.52 -6.75
C GLU A 96 4.08 10.63 -5.64
N ASP A 97 4.23 11.17 -4.43
CA ASP A 97 4.76 10.41 -3.30
C ASP A 97 3.84 9.24 -2.95
N GLN A 98 2.53 9.44 -2.99
CA GLN A 98 1.57 8.37 -2.72
C GLN A 98 1.61 7.29 -3.79
N LEU A 99 1.67 7.67 -5.05
CA LEU A 99 1.60 6.71 -6.17
C LEU A 99 2.92 6.00 -6.42
N GLY A 100 4.05 6.67 -6.19
CA GLY A 100 5.36 6.12 -6.47
C GLY A 100 5.50 5.70 -7.93
N GLU A 101 6.03 4.51 -8.16
CA GLU A 101 6.26 4.01 -9.52
C GLU A 101 4.98 3.71 -10.31
N THR A 102 3.85 3.61 -9.64
CA THR A 102 2.57 3.37 -10.30
C THR A 102 2.26 4.44 -11.35
N ILE A 103 2.78 5.66 -11.17
CA ILE A 103 2.60 6.75 -12.11
C ILE A 103 2.98 6.35 -13.54
N HIS A 104 4.04 5.58 -13.70
CA HIS A 104 4.57 5.20 -15.01
C HIS A 104 3.66 4.24 -15.78
N PHE A 105 2.70 3.63 -15.10
CA PHE A 105 1.80 2.65 -15.70
C PHE A 105 0.38 3.18 -15.90
N LEU A 106 0.13 4.42 -15.52
CA LEU A 106 -1.21 5.01 -15.63
C LEU A 106 -1.50 5.45 -17.07
N LYS A 107 -2.65 5.03 -17.57
CA LYS A 107 -3.16 5.43 -18.88
C LYS A 107 -4.50 6.12 -18.71
N GLN A 108 -4.77 7.12 -19.55
CA GLN A 108 -6.05 7.85 -19.52
C GLN A 108 -7.23 6.87 -19.63
N ASN A 109 -8.22 7.05 -18.78
CA ASN A 109 -9.42 6.22 -18.67
C ASN A 109 -9.17 4.79 -18.21
N GLN A 110 -7.95 4.47 -17.76
CA GLN A 110 -7.66 3.16 -17.18
C GLN A 110 -8.41 2.99 -15.86
N GLU A 111 -9.07 1.83 -15.72
CA GLU A 111 -9.73 1.49 -14.47
C GLU A 111 -8.71 1.01 -13.43
N VAL A 112 -8.83 1.55 -12.22
CA VAL A 112 -7.99 1.20 -11.08
C VAL A 112 -8.88 1.03 -9.85
N GLN A 113 -8.32 0.54 -8.76
CA GLN A 113 -9.02 0.49 -7.49
C GLN A 113 -8.43 1.53 -6.54
N ALA A 114 -9.28 2.43 -6.05
CA ALA A 114 -8.88 3.39 -5.03
C ALA A 114 -8.94 2.73 -3.66
N ILE A 115 -7.94 2.98 -2.84
CA ILE A 115 -7.83 2.43 -1.50
C ILE A 115 -8.23 3.50 -0.49
N VAL A 116 -9.20 3.17 0.37
CA VAL A 116 -9.70 4.08 1.41
C VAL A 116 -9.29 3.56 2.77
N PHE A 117 -8.70 4.43 3.57
CA PHE A 117 -8.32 4.15 4.95
C PHE A 117 -8.84 5.29 5.83
N LYS A 118 -9.63 4.96 6.85
CA LYS A 118 -10.25 5.94 7.77
C LYS A 118 -10.93 7.09 7.01
N GLU A 119 -11.75 6.73 6.02
CA GLU A 119 -12.53 7.67 5.21
C GLU A 119 -11.69 8.57 4.29
N GLN A 120 -10.40 8.30 4.15
CA GLN A 120 -9.53 9.01 3.22
C GLN A 120 -9.06 8.10 2.11
N ILE A 121 -9.06 8.62 0.88
CA ILE A 121 -8.45 7.90 -0.24
C ILE A 121 -6.94 8.12 -0.14
N ILE A 122 -6.20 7.02 0.01
CA ILE A 122 -4.76 7.10 0.26
C ILE A 122 -3.89 6.61 -0.91
N ASN A 123 -4.42 5.76 -1.76
CA ASN A 123 -3.65 5.21 -2.88
C ASN A 123 -4.57 4.50 -3.86
N ILE A 124 -3.98 3.95 -4.91
CA ILE A 124 -4.65 3.09 -5.88
C ILE A 124 -3.89 1.77 -6.03
N VAL A 125 -4.57 0.79 -6.58
CA VAL A 125 -3.95 -0.50 -6.88
C VAL A 125 -4.45 -1.07 -8.21
#